data_d8d289f3e85efebca4c91cb67db915de
#
_entry.id   d8d289f3e85efebca4c91cb67db915de
#
_cell.length_a   1.000
_cell.length_b   1.000
_cell.length_c   1.000
_cell.angle_alpha   90.00
_cell.angle_beta   90.00
_cell.angle_gamma   90.00
#
_symmetry.space_group_name_H-M   'P 1'
#
loop_
_entity.id
_entity.type
_entity.pdbx_description
1 polymer ?
#
loop_
_entity_poly.entity_id
_entity_poly.type
_entity_poly.pdbx_seq_one_letter_code
_entity_poly.pdbx_strand_id
1 'polypeptide(L)'
;YYGNRLTYLKVVDLPRLGANHFITSAKLRVRNVYAPTADTAIMCKEVLEDWEPETITYATQPKVNSLYQDYCRVVKNQYSWKELDVTSLARKWYLGENHGVQLSAPESESSFSQLHSSETANQPYFVLEYASLAGLESYLTYDHQSAGLAGTGSVSLVNGNLIFSHADTAMNGNRLPVSITHYYNSCDSDKDEFGMGYGWRTSLHQTLHKVLYNGEEEFVYTDGDGTEHF
;
A
#
# COMPACT_ATOMS: atom_id res chain seq x y z
N TYR A 1 17.01 -5.84 37.34
CA TYR A 1 15.80 -6.37 36.68
C TYR A 1 15.31 -5.26 35.75
N TYR A 2 15.50 -5.43 34.47
CA TYR A 2 14.94 -4.50 33.47
C TYR A 2 13.51 -4.98 33.18
N GLY A 3 12.50 -4.32 33.75
CA GLY A 3 11.11 -4.67 33.54
C GLY A 3 10.69 -4.68 32.03
N ASN A 4 9.48 -5.09 31.73
CA ASN A 4 8.96 -5.12 30.36
C ASN A 4 9.09 -3.73 29.74
N ARG A 5 9.77 -3.65 28.60
CA ARG A 5 9.93 -2.42 27.82
C ARG A 5 9.05 -2.52 26.57
N LEU A 6 8.28 -1.50 26.35
CA LEU A 6 7.36 -1.39 25.21
C LEU A 6 7.81 -0.21 24.34
N THR A 7 7.75 -0.37 23.06
CA THR A 7 8.04 0.68 22.09
C THR A 7 6.78 0.92 21.26
N TYR A 8 6.39 2.16 21.09
CA TYR A 8 5.25 2.57 20.29
C TYR A 8 5.75 3.31 19.05
N LEU A 9 5.22 2.94 17.90
CA LEU A 9 5.52 3.57 16.62
C LEU A 9 4.21 3.88 15.89
N LYS A 10 4.13 5.08 15.31
CA LYS A 10 3.01 5.51 14.48
C LYS A 10 3.56 6.13 13.20
N VAL A 11 3.01 5.74 12.06
CA VAL A 11 3.32 6.37 10.76
C VAL A 11 2.46 7.62 10.66
N VAL A 12 3.06 8.81 10.78
CA VAL A 12 2.32 10.08 10.79
C VAL A 12 1.96 10.56 9.38
N ASP A 13 2.85 10.36 8.42
CA ASP A 13 2.67 10.80 7.04
C ASP A 13 2.50 9.58 6.13
N LEU A 14 1.28 9.08 6.02
CA LEU A 14 0.96 8.03 5.07
C LEU A 14 0.99 8.59 3.64
N PRO A 15 1.64 7.90 2.68
CA PRO A 15 1.57 8.28 1.27
C PRO A 15 0.13 8.39 0.79
N ARG A 16 -0.17 9.35 -0.07
CA ARG A 16 -1.51 9.46 -0.65
C ARG A 16 -1.72 8.34 -1.66
N LEU A 17 -2.73 7.52 -1.43
CA LEU A 17 -3.21 6.54 -2.41
C LEU A 17 -4.45 7.09 -3.11
N GLY A 18 -4.52 6.93 -4.42
CA GLY A 18 -5.75 7.19 -5.19
C GLY A 18 -6.87 6.22 -4.78
N ALA A 19 -8.11 6.60 -5.05
CA ALA A 19 -9.28 5.78 -4.72
C ALA A 19 -9.26 4.37 -5.37
N ASN A 20 -8.54 4.25 -6.48
CA ASN A 20 -8.42 3.01 -7.25
C ASN A 20 -7.15 2.22 -6.93
N HIS A 21 -6.52 2.45 -5.78
CA HIS A 21 -5.34 1.71 -5.37
C HIS A 21 -5.67 0.70 -4.27
N PHE A 22 -5.01 -0.44 -4.35
CA PHE A 22 -5.14 -1.53 -3.40
C PHE A 22 -3.77 -1.86 -2.80
N ILE A 23 -3.70 -1.85 -1.47
CA ILE A 23 -2.47 -2.20 -0.76
C ILE A 23 -2.23 -3.70 -0.87
N THR A 24 -1.15 -4.09 -1.54
CA THR A 24 -0.72 -5.47 -1.72
C THR A 24 0.15 -5.93 -0.57
N SER A 25 1.06 -5.06 -0.09
CA SER A 25 1.98 -5.35 1.00
C SER A 25 2.30 -4.08 1.77
N ALA A 26 2.45 -4.20 3.09
CA ALA A 26 2.97 -3.13 3.92
C ALA A 26 3.89 -3.70 4.99
N LYS A 27 5.11 -3.16 5.10
CA LYS A 27 6.13 -3.62 6.03
C LYS A 27 6.66 -2.48 6.87
N LEU A 28 6.73 -2.70 8.18
CA LEU A 28 7.47 -1.85 9.09
C LEU A 28 8.89 -2.37 9.21
N ARG A 29 9.87 -1.54 8.89
CA ARG A 29 11.29 -1.87 9.01
C ARG A 29 11.90 -1.17 10.22
N VAL A 30 12.52 -1.95 11.09
CA VAL A 30 13.21 -1.48 12.28
C VAL A 30 14.64 -2.07 12.32
N ARG A 31 15.57 -1.34 12.92
CA ARG A 31 16.96 -1.81 13.03
C ARG A 31 17.39 -1.87 14.49
N ASN A 32 18.07 -2.95 14.87
CA ASN A 32 18.63 -3.06 16.21
C ASN A 32 19.93 -2.23 16.35
N VAL A 33 20.07 -1.57 17.50
CA VAL A 33 21.23 -0.69 17.82
C VAL A 33 22.47 -1.48 18.10
N TYR A 34 22.35 -2.62 18.77
CA TYR A 34 23.44 -3.56 19.03
C TYR A 34 22.97 -5.00 18.99
N ALA A 35 23.94 -5.90 18.86
CA ALA A 35 23.65 -7.32 18.78
C ALA A 35 23.20 -7.85 20.15
N PRO A 36 22.09 -8.56 20.25
CA PRO A 36 21.65 -9.14 21.50
C PRO A 36 22.59 -10.24 21.98
N THR A 37 22.62 -10.48 23.27
CA THR A 37 23.46 -11.52 23.89
C THR A 37 22.89 -12.93 23.74
N ALA A 38 21.62 -13.05 23.44
CA ALA A 38 20.89 -14.27 23.14
C ALA A 38 19.90 -14.01 21.99
N ASP A 39 19.45 -15.07 21.33
CA ASP A 39 18.36 -14.97 20.38
C ASP A 39 17.10 -14.46 21.11
N THR A 40 16.37 -13.59 20.44
CA THR A 40 15.09 -13.03 20.93
C THR A 40 14.16 -12.77 19.76
N ALA A 41 12.98 -12.25 20.02
CA ALA A 41 12.04 -11.80 18.98
C ALA A 41 11.53 -10.40 19.27
N ILE A 42 11.08 -9.73 18.22
CA ILE A 42 10.29 -8.51 18.32
C ILE A 42 8.86 -8.90 17.93
N MET A 43 7.95 -8.71 18.87
CA MET A 43 6.52 -8.96 18.68
C MET A 43 5.85 -7.64 18.32
N CYS A 44 4.99 -7.64 17.31
CA CYS A 44 4.22 -6.48 16.87
C CYS A 44 2.73 -6.67 17.20
N LYS A 45 2.13 -5.69 17.86
CA LYS A 45 0.70 -5.66 18.17
C LYS A 45 0.06 -4.38 17.65
N GLU A 46 -1.19 -4.49 17.22
CA GLU A 46 -2.03 -3.34 16.87
C GLU A 46 -2.33 -2.50 18.11
N VAL A 47 -2.16 -1.18 18.03
CA VAL A 47 -2.65 -0.23 19.03
C VAL A 47 -4.09 0.14 18.68
N LEU A 48 -4.96 0.17 19.68
CA LEU A 48 -6.41 0.35 19.53
C LEU A 48 -6.94 1.71 19.96
N GLU A 49 -6.09 2.56 20.53
CA GLU A 49 -6.46 3.87 21.07
C GLU A 49 -5.40 4.91 20.70
N ASP A 50 -5.80 6.14 20.56
CA ASP A 50 -4.87 7.26 20.32
C ASP A 50 -3.93 7.46 21.52
N TRP A 51 -2.73 7.92 21.22
CA TRP A 51 -1.69 8.20 22.17
C TRP A 51 -0.74 9.29 21.67
N GLU A 52 -0.07 9.95 22.59
CA GLU A 52 0.88 11.02 22.28
C GLU A 52 2.25 10.69 22.88
N PRO A 53 3.36 10.85 22.14
CA PRO A 53 4.71 10.50 22.59
C PRO A 53 5.11 11.19 23.90
N GLU A 54 4.68 12.44 24.09
CA GLU A 54 5.05 13.27 25.24
C GLU A 54 4.33 12.89 26.52
N THR A 55 3.18 12.20 26.43
CA THR A 55 2.31 11.90 27.58
C THR A 55 2.20 10.43 27.91
N ILE A 56 2.70 9.55 27.02
CA ILE A 56 2.62 8.10 27.22
C ILE A 56 3.53 7.67 28.38
N THR A 57 2.97 6.92 29.30
CA THR A 57 3.68 6.30 30.42
C THR A 57 3.21 4.86 30.57
N TYR A 58 3.84 4.08 31.44
CA TYR A 58 3.35 2.73 31.74
C TYR A 58 1.90 2.72 32.26
N ALA A 59 1.50 3.74 33.01
CA ALA A 59 0.14 3.85 33.55
C ALA A 59 -0.89 4.35 32.52
N THR A 60 -0.45 5.11 31.51
CA THR A 60 -1.30 5.72 30.48
C THR A 60 -1.12 5.09 29.11
N GLN A 61 -0.48 3.91 29.04
CA GLN A 61 -0.29 3.20 27.77
C GLN A 61 -1.64 2.85 27.14
N PRO A 62 -1.75 2.99 25.80
CA PRO A 62 -2.96 2.66 25.09
C PRO A 62 -3.23 1.15 25.10
N LYS A 63 -4.49 0.78 24.95
CA LYS A 63 -4.87 -0.63 24.74
C LYS A 63 -4.30 -1.15 23.43
N VAL A 64 -3.91 -2.40 23.46
CA VAL A 64 -3.42 -3.13 22.28
C VAL A 64 -4.24 -4.39 22.03
N ASN A 65 -4.21 -4.84 20.80
CA ASN A 65 -4.81 -6.11 20.45
C ASN A 65 -4.10 -7.25 21.22
N SER A 66 -4.86 -8.19 21.77
CA SER A 66 -4.30 -9.35 22.47
C SER A 66 -3.51 -10.28 21.54
N LEU A 67 -3.86 -10.31 20.25
CA LEU A 67 -3.18 -11.09 19.22
C LEU A 67 -2.02 -10.29 18.62
N TYR A 68 -0.97 -11.00 18.28
CA TYR A 68 0.13 -10.42 17.50
C TYR A 68 -0.30 -10.22 16.06
N GLN A 69 0.11 -9.09 15.49
CA GLN A 69 0.02 -8.83 14.06
C GLN A 69 1.07 -9.65 13.31
N ASP A 70 2.30 -9.58 13.79
CA ASP A 70 3.47 -10.29 13.27
C ASP A 70 4.58 -10.35 14.31
N TYR A 71 5.63 -11.12 14.04
CA TYR A 71 6.85 -11.13 14.82
C TYR A 71 8.08 -11.41 13.95
N CYS A 72 9.22 -10.90 14.35
CA CYS A 72 10.48 -11.20 13.69
C CYS A 72 11.56 -11.66 14.68
N ARG A 73 12.42 -12.60 14.24
CA ARG A 73 13.53 -13.12 15.04
C ARG A 73 14.70 -12.16 15.02
N VAL A 74 15.29 -11.93 16.18
CA VAL A 74 16.55 -11.19 16.34
C VAL A 74 17.62 -12.18 16.79
N VAL A 75 18.57 -12.46 15.93
CA VAL A 75 19.61 -13.44 16.17
C VAL A 75 20.74 -12.83 16.99
N LYS A 76 21.23 -13.61 17.94
CA LYS A 76 22.40 -13.27 18.76
C LYS A 76 23.58 -12.77 17.91
N ASN A 77 24.25 -11.73 18.39
CA ASN A 77 25.45 -11.14 17.77
C ASN A 77 25.24 -10.61 16.33
N GLN A 78 24.00 -10.31 15.93
CA GLN A 78 23.72 -9.76 14.62
C GLN A 78 23.09 -8.35 14.69
N TYR A 79 23.61 -7.45 13.84
CA TYR A 79 23.01 -6.17 13.52
C TYR A 79 22.31 -6.30 12.19
N SER A 80 21.02 -6.06 12.15
CA SER A 80 20.27 -6.14 10.89
C SER A 80 18.98 -5.37 10.93
N TRP A 81 18.49 -5.03 9.76
CA TRP A 81 17.13 -4.63 9.57
C TRP A 81 16.19 -5.81 9.81
N LYS A 82 15.09 -5.52 10.47
CA LYS A 82 14.00 -6.45 10.72
C LYS A 82 12.75 -5.94 10.03
N GLU A 83 11.97 -6.84 9.47
CA GLU A 83 10.71 -6.55 8.80
C GLU A 83 9.57 -7.17 9.60
N LEU A 84 8.50 -6.42 9.75
CA LEU A 84 7.25 -6.84 10.35
C LEU A 84 6.13 -6.57 9.36
N ASP A 85 5.33 -7.59 9.04
CA ASP A 85 4.19 -7.44 8.17
C ASP A 85 3.06 -6.70 8.90
N VAL A 86 2.72 -5.54 8.38
CA VAL A 86 1.65 -4.69 8.88
C VAL A 86 0.58 -4.42 7.82
N THR A 87 0.48 -5.27 6.80
CA THR A 87 -0.41 -5.10 5.65
C THR A 87 -1.87 -4.91 6.08
N SER A 88 -2.36 -5.76 6.98
CA SER A 88 -3.75 -5.66 7.46
C SER A 88 -3.99 -4.38 8.26
N LEU A 89 -2.99 -3.92 9.02
CA LEU A 89 -3.05 -2.66 9.78
C LEU A 89 -2.98 -1.46 8.85
N ALA A 90 -2.10 -1.49 7.83
CA ALA A 90 -1.99 -0.42 6.85
C ALA A 90 -3.33 -0.16 6.15
N ARG A 91 -4.07 -1.21 5.80
CA ARG A 91 -5.42 -1.07 5.22
C ARG A 91 -6.39 -0.36 6.16
N LYS A 92 -6.34 -0.62 7.47
CA LYS A 92 -7.14 0.10 8.48
C LYS A 92 -6.68 1.55 8.62
N TRP A 93 -5.37 1.81 8.58
CA TRP A 93 -4.82 3.16 8.70
C TRP A 93 -5.31 4.08 7.58
N TYR A 94 -5.44 3.56 6.37
CA TYR A 94 -6.04 4.30 5.24
C TYR A 94 -7.56 4.52 5.36
N LEU A 95 -8.23 3.78 6.25
CA LEU A 95 -9.62 4.03 6.62
C LEU A 95 -9.78 5.01 7.80
N GLY A 96 -8.67 5.54 8.31
CA GLY A 96 -8.66 6.52 9.41
C GLY A 96 -8.41 5.93 10.80
N GLU A 97 -8.17 4.62 10.91
CA GLU A 97 -7.91 3.93 12.18
C GLU A 97 -6.39 3.76 12.42
N ASN A 98 -5.63 4.84 12.30
CA ASN A 98 -4.18 4.79 12.50
C ASN A 98 -3.80 5.16 13.92
N HIS A 99 -3.66 4.17 14.77
CA HIS A 99 -3.12 4.30 16.13
C HIS A 99 -1.69 3.72 16.24
N GLY A 100 -1.13 3.20 15.13
CA GLY A 100 0.22 2.64 15.12
C GLY A 100 0.33 1.24 15.68
N VAL A 101 1.54 0.89 16.10
CA VAL A 101 1.89 -0.44 16.62
C VAL A 101 2.66 -0.35 17.94
N GLN A 102 2.53 -1.40 18.76
CA GLN A 102 3.37 -1.65 19.92
C GLN A 102 4.36 -2.76 19.60
N LEU A 103 5.63 -2.51 19.85
CA LEU A 103 6.69 -3.51 19.78
C LEU A 103 7.12 -3.94 21.18
N SER A 104 7.27 -5.23 21.40
CA SER A 104 7.71 -5.82 22.66
C SER A 104 8.58 -7.04 22.44
N ALA A 105 9.35 -7.44 23.44
CA ALA A 105 9.95 -8.78 23.49
C ALA A 105 8.93 -9.80 24.03
N PRO A 106 9.13 -11.11 23.77
CA PRO A 106 8.36 -12.16 24.42
C PRO A 106 8.51 -12.11 25.95
N GLU A 107 7.41 -12.29 26.69
CA GLU A 107 7.41 -12.18 28.17
C GLU A 107 8.31 -13.24 28.85
N SER A 108 8.55 -14.37 28.20
CA SER A 108 9.36 -15.47 28.71
C SER A 108 10.88 -15.28 28.53
N GLU A 109 11.30 -14.22 27.83
CA GLU A 109 12.71 -14.03 27.51
C GLU A 109 13.39 -13.03 28.43
N SER A 110 14.62 -13.37 28.87
CA SER A 110 15.49 -12.48 29.65
C SER A 110 16.36 -11.56 28.79
N SER A 111 16.35 -11.76 27.48
CA SER A 111 17.08 -10.95 26.50
C SER A 111 16.24 -9.77 26.04
N PHE A 112 16.90 -8.68 25.67
CA PHE A 112 16.24 -7.53 25.10
C PHE A 112 16.94 -7.08 23.81
N SER A 113 16.18 -6.45 22.93
CA SER A 113 16.71 -5.77 21.76
C SER A 113 16.45 -4.27 21.88
N GLN A 114 17.45 -3.47 21.58
CA GLN A 114 17.31 -2.02 21.50
C GLN A 114 17.21 -1.64 20.02
N LEU A 115 16.21 -0.87 19.67
CA LEU A 115 15.94 -0.42 18.31
C LEU A 115 16.38 1.04 18.14
N HIS A 116 16.76 1.40 16.92
CA HIS A 116 16.95 2.79 16.56
C HIS A 116 15.62 3.55 16.67
N SER A 117 15.67 4.77 17.19
CA SER A 117 14.51 5.67 17.24
C SER A 117 14.33 6.44 15.93
N SER A 118 13.20 7.14 15.81
CA SER A 118 12.90 8.04 14.69
C SER A 118 13.91 9.19 14.50
N GLU A 119 14.71 9.48 15.51
CA GLU A 119 15.68 10.59 15.50
C GLU A 119 17.10 10.16 15.08
N THR A 120 17.30 8.90 14.72
CA THR A 120 18.61 8.38 14.31
C THR A 120 18.73 8.23 12.81
N ALA A 121 19.97 8.13 12.30
CA ALA A 121 20.22 7.88 10.86
C ALA A 121 19.68 6.53 10.37
N ASN A 122 19.36 5.59 11.26
CA ASN A 122 18.75 4.31 10.94
C ASN A 122 17.32 4.23 11.49
N GLN A 123 16.58 5.32 11.36
CA GLN A 123 15.19 5.42 11.82
C GLN A 123 14.31 4.31 11.26
N PRO A 124 13.29 3.87 12.01
CA PRO A 124 12.24 3.01 11.48
C PRO A 124 11.58 3.63 10.25
N TYR A 125 11.23 2.82 9.28
CA TYR A 125 10.51 3.29 8.10
C TYR A 125 9.46 2.28 7.64
N PHE A 126 8.49 2.80 6.91
CA PHE A 126 7.37 2.06 6.40
C PHE A 126 7.54 1.86 4.89
N VAL A 127 7.38 0.62 4.43
CA VAL A 127 7.38 0.26 3.01
C VAL A 127 5.98 -0.14 2.63
N LEU A 128 5.42 0.53 1.65
CA LEU A 128 4.09 0.28 1.14
C LEU A 128 4.18 -0.14 -0.33
N GLU A 129 3.61 -1.29 -0.65
CA GLU A 129 3.39 -1.74 -2.01
C GLU A 129 1.90 -1.71 -2.31
N TYR A 130 1.54 -1.19 -3.45
CA TYR A 130 0.16 -1.09 -3.89
C TYR A 130 0.04 -1.38 -5.37
N ALA A 131 -1.16 -1.72 -5.82
CA ALA A 131 -1.49 -1.96 -7.21
C ALA A 131 -2.70 -1.12 -7.61
N SER A 132 -2.76 -0.72 -8.85
CA SER A 132 -3.93 -0.05 -9.42
C SER A 132 -5.06 -1.07 -9.65
N LEU A 133 -6.30 -0.61 -9.50
CA LEU A 133 -7.51 -1.35 -9.83
C LEU A 133 -8.29 -0.63 -10.95
N ALA A 134 -7.68 0.37 -11.57
CA ALA A 134 -8.38 1.31 -12.43
C ALA A 134 -8.67 0.77 -13.83
N GLY A 135 -7.72 0.05 -14.45
CA GLY A 135 -7.81 -0.38 -15.83
C GLY A 135 -8.03 -1.89 -16.02
N LEU A 136 -7.72 -2.39 -17.23
CA LEU A 136 -7.69 -3.81 -17.55
C LEU A 136 -6.33 -4.41 -17.18
N GLU A 137 -6.08 -4.49 -15.90
CA GLU A 137 -4.82 -4.95 -15.33
C GLU A 137 -4.59 -6.45 -15.56
N SER A 138 -3.42 -6.82 -16.05
CA SER A 138 -3.10 -8.21 -16.39
C SER A 138 -3.04 -9.16 -15.18
N TYR A 139 -2.91 -8.64 -13.98
CA TYR A 139 -2.88 -9.40 -12.73
C TYR A 139 -4.25 -9.54 -12.07
N LEU A 140 -5.31 -8.93 -12.63
CA LEU A 140 -6.68 -9.06 -12.13
C LEU A 140 -7.47 -10.09 -12.95
N THR A 141 -8.51 -10.63 -12.36
CA THR A 141 -9.45 -11.53 -13.02
C THR A 141 -10.73 -10.80 -13.35
N TYR A 142 -11.21 -10.99 -14.60
CA TYR A 142 -12.42 -10.34 -15.11
C TYR A 142 -13.44 -11.37 -15.59
N ASP A 143 -14.71 -11.03 -15.41
CA ASP A 143 -15.80 -11.65 -16.16
C ASP A 143 -16.06 -10.80 -17.42
N HIS A 144 -15.94 -11.43 -18.57
CA HIS A 144 -16.07 -10.76 -19.88
C HIS A 144 -17.40 -11.11 -20.52
N GLN A 145 -18.18 -10.08 -20.89
CA GLN A 145 -19.46 -10.24 -21.57
C GLN A 145 -19.44 -9.48 -22.90
N SER A 146 -19.63 -10.22 -23.99
CA SER A 146 -19.72 -9.61 -25.32
C SER A 146 -21.11 -9.04 -25.55
N ALA A 147 -21.17 -7.80 -25.99
CA ALA A 147 -22.38 -7.15 -26.52
C ALA A 147 -22.41 -7.16 -28.08
N GLY A 148 -21.76 -8.10 -28.68
CA GLY A 148 -21.64 -8.22 -30.16
C GLY A 148 -20.90 -7.02 -30.74
N LEU A 149 -21.48 -6.38 -31.76
CA LEU A 149 -20.87 -5.23 -32.43
C LEU A 149 -20.79 -3.97 -31.51
N ALA A 150 -21.55 -3.94 -30.43
CA ALA A 150 -21.50 -2.80 -29.50
C ALA A 150 -20.24 -2.81 -28.62
N GLY A 151 -19.55 -3.95 -28.48
CA GLY A 151 -18.32 -4.03 -27.70
C GLY A 151 -18.30 -5.14 -26.67
N THR A 152 -17.42 -5.01 -25.68
CA THR A 152 -17.23 -5.98 -24.59
C THR A 152 -17.22 -5.28 -23.25
N GLY A 153 -18.03 -5.75 -22.33
CA GLY A 153 -17.98 -5.38 -20.92
C GLY A 153 -17.05 -6.34 -20.16
N SER A 154 -16.19 -5.82 -19.30
CA SER A 154 -15.27 -6.57 -18.47
C SER A 154 -15.44 -6.12 -17.03
N VAL A 155 -15.91 -7.01 -16.15
CA VAL A 155 -16.12 -6.70 -14.73
C VAL A 155 -15.01 -7.34 -13.92
N SER A 156 -14.25 -6.53 -13.20
CA SER A 156 -13.23 -7.02 -12.27
C SER A 156 -13.88 -7.78 -11.12
N LEU A 157 -13.45 -9.02 -10.90
CA LEU A 157 -13.96 -9.86 -9.79
C LEU A 157 -13.40 -9.42 -8.43
N VAL A 158 -12.42 -8.51 -8.40
CA VAL A 158 -11.80 -8.02 -7.17
C VAL A 158 -12.54 -6.82 -6.59
N ASN A 159 -12.87 -5.82 -7.42
CA ASN A 159 -13.45 -4.55 -6.97
C ASN A 159 -14.79 -4.19 -7.66
N GLY A 160 -15.24 -5.03 -8.61
CA GLY A 160 -16.47 -4.77 -9.36
C GLY A 160 -16.35 -3.67 -10.42
N ASN A 161 -15.13 -3.18 -10.73
CA ASN A 161 -14.93 -2.19 -11.77
C ASN A 161 -15.42 -2.72 -13.12
N LEU A 162 -16.33 -2.00 -13.75
CA LEU A 162 -16.80 -2.26 -15.11
C LEU A 162 -15.98 -1.42 -16.07
N ILE A 163 -15.29 -2.11 -16.99
CA ILE A 163 -14.67 -1.50 -18.15
C ILE A 163 -15.41 -1.98 -19.39
N PHE A 164 -16.03 -1.07 -20.12
CA PHE A 164 -16.65 -1.37 -21.40
C PHE A 164 -15.76 -0.86 -22.52
N SER A 165 -15.48 -1.70 -23.53
CA SER A 165 -14.64 -1.34 -24.67
C SER A 165 -15.40 -1.52 -25.97
N HIS A 166 -15.28 -0.54 -26.88
CA HIS A 166 -15.81 -0.57 -28.22
C HIS A 166 -14.74 -0.11 -29.22
N ALA A 167 -14.43 -0.96 -30.21
CA ALA A 167 -13.51 -0.60 -31.28
C ALA A 167 -14.25 0.21 -32.36
N ASP A 168 -13.91 1.48 -32.51
CA ASP A 168 -14.57 2.39 -33.47
C ASP A 168 -14.02 2.18 -34.87
N THR A 169 -12.70 2.19 -35.00
CA THR A 169 -12.04 2.06 -36.31
C THR A 169 -10.64 1.50 -36.18
N ALA A 170 -10.20 0.81 -37.21
CA ALA A 170 -8.82 0.41 -37.36
C ALA A 170 -8.41 0.62 -38.81
N MET A 171 -7.29 1.29 -39.04
CA MET A 171 -6.72 1.54 -40.35
C MET A 171 -5.30 0.98 -40.42
N ASN A 172 -5.04 0.15 -41.40
CA ASN A 172 -3.69 -0.32 -41.72
C ASN A 172 -2.96 0.78 -42.52
N GLY A 173 -2.25 1.66 -41.81
CA GLY A 173 -1.38 2.63 -42.47
C GLY A 173 -0.13 1.98 -43.06
N ASN A 174 0.49 2.61 -44.07
CA ASN A 174 1.71 2.10 -44.70
C ASN A 174 2.91 1.97 -43.77
N ARG A 175 2.92 2.67 -42.65
CA ARG A 175 4.01 2.68 -41.66
C ARG A 175 3.56 2.50 -40.21
N LEU A 176 2.38 2.99 -39.87
CA LEU A 176 1.83 2.91 -38.54
C LEU A 176 0.34 2.56 -38.62
N PRO A 177 -0.11 1.43 -38.10
CA PRO A 177 -1.53 1.14 -37.93
C PRO A 177 -2.14 2.12 -36.89
N VAL A 178 -3.35 2.58 -37.15
CA VAL A 178 -4.10 3.41 -36.22
C VAL A 178 -5.37 2.65 -35.86
N SER A 179 -5.61 2.48 -34.56
CA SER A 179 -6.88 1.98 -34.04
C SER A 179 -7.40 2.93 -32.97
N ILE A 180 -8.69 3.16 -33.00
CA ILE A 180 -9.38 3.96 -31.99
C ILE A 180 -10.39 3.05 -31.28
N THR A 181 -10.30 2.99 -29.96
CA THR A 181 -11.21 2.26 -29.11
C THR A 181 -11.75 3.21 -28.04
N HIS A 182 -13.06 3.21 -27.86
CA HIS A 182 -13.69 3.88 -26.72
C HIS A 182 -13.70 2.95 -25.52
N TYR A 183 -13.44 3.54 -24.36
CA TYR A 183 -13.53 2.87 -23.07
C TYR A 183 -14.46 3.64 -22.14
N TYR A 184 -15.31 2.92 -21.44
CA TYR A 184 -15.97 3.40 -20.25
C TYR A 184 -15.33 2.70 -19.03
N ASN A 185 -14.97 3.46 -18.01
CA ASN A 185 -14.40 2.94 -16.77
C ASN A 185 -15.25 3.43 -15.59
N SER A 186 -15.90 2.50 -14.88
CA SER A 186 -16.77 2.86 -13.76
C SER A 186 -16.02 3.42 -12.54
N CYS A 187 -14.71 3.13 -12.40
CA CYS A 187 -13.87 3.75 -11.38
C CYS A 187 -13.61 5.24 -11.62
N ASP A 188 -13.76 5.71 -12.87
CA ASP A 188 -13.60 7.11 -13.26
C ASP A 188 -14.96 7.78 -13.56
N SER A 189 -16.07 7.19 -13.11
CA SER A 189 -17.43 7.67 -13.40
C SER A 189 -17.75 9.05 -12.82
N ASP A 190 -16.91 9.60 -11.97
CA ASP A 190 -16.98 10.96 -11.43
C ASP A 190 -16.14 11.99 -12.19
N LYS A 191 -15.40 11.56 -13.24
CA LYS A 191 -14.46 12.38 -14.01
C LYS A 191 -14.91 12.49 -15.47
N ASP A 192 -14.81 13.69 -16.01
CA ASP A 192 -14.97 14.03 -17.45
C ASP A 192 -13.72 14.79 -17.91
N GLU A 193 -12.55 14.14 -17.82
CA GLU A 193 -11.25 14.77 -18.11
C GLU A 193 -11.06 15.09 -19.59
N PHE A 194 -11.77 14.39 -20.47
CA PHE A 194 -11.57 14.46 -21.92
C PHE A 194 -12.76 15.03 -22.68
N GLY A 195 -13.81 15.49 -21.98
CA GLY A 195 -15.00 16.06 -22.57
C GLY A 195 -15.88 15.05 -23.33
N MET A 196 -15.74 13.77 -23.04
CA MET A 196 -16.48 12.68 -23.68
C MET A 196 -17.65 12.17 -22.85
N GLY A 197 -17.83 12.72 -21.68
CA GLY A 197 -18.77 12.26 -20.66
C GLY A 197 -18.08 11.51 -19.53
N TYR A 198 -18.76 11.43 -18.42
CA TYR A 198 -18.23 10.86 -17.18
C TYR A 198 -17.82 9.38 -17.36
N GLY A 199 -16.57 9.08 -17.02
CA GLY A 199 -15.98 7.74 -17.14
C GLY A 199 -15.60 7.31 -18.57
N TRP A 200 -15.82 8.16 -19.58
CA TRP A 200 -15.51 7.85 -20.95
C TRP A 200 -14.14 8.39 -21.39
N ARG A 201 -13.44 7.59 -22.15
CA ARG A 201 -12.12 7.91 -22.72
C ARG A 201 -11.88 7.12 -24.00
N THR A 202 -10.81 7.40 -24.72
CA THR A 202 -10.38 6.62 -25.89
C THR A 202 -8.95 6.12 -25.71
N SER A 203 -8.54 5.16 -26.55
CA SER A 203 -7.16 4.69 -26.63
C SER A 203 -6.12 5.80 -26.88
N LEU A 204 -6.54 6.98 -27.32
CA LEU A 204 -5.67 8.14 -27.53
C LEU A 204 -5.51 9.04 -26.29
N HIS A 205 -6.35 8.88 -25.28
CA HIS A 205 -6.30 9.63 -24.04
C HIS A 205 -5.31 9.00 -23.06
N GLN A 206 -4.04 9.20 -23.36
CA GLN A 206 -2.92 8.73 -22.56
C GLN A 206 -2.31 9.89 -21.80
N THR A 207 -1.96 9.68 -20.54
CA THR A 207 -1.38 10.70 -19.69
C THR A 207 -0.09 10.22 -19.06
N LEU A 208 0.82 11.17 -18.83
CA LEU A 208 2.04 10.95 -18.07
C LEU A 208 2.12 12.02 -16.99
N HIS A 209 2.17 11.60 -15.75
CA HIS A 209 2.32 12.54 -14.64
C HIS A 209 3.44 12.09 -13.71
N LYS A 210 3.98 13.07 -12.98
CA LYS A 210 5.10 12.88 -12.09
C LYS A 210 4.59 12.68 -10.67
N VAL A 211 5.14 11.71 -9.98
CA VAL A 211 4.89 11.43 -8.57
C VAL A 211 6.21 11.44 -7.80
N LEU A 212 6.15 11.70 -6.50
CA LEU A 212 7.30 11.55 -5.61
C LEU A 212 7.16 10.21 -4.88
N TYR A 213 8.13 9.33 -5.09
CA TYR A 213 8.23 8.06 -4.41
C TYR A 213 9.56 7.97 -3.63
N ASN A 214 9.49 7.78 -2.32
CA ASN A 214 10.69 7.76 -1.45
C ASN A 214 11.62 8.97 -1.59
N GLY A 215 11.09 10.13 -1.97
CA GLY A 215 11.88 11.34 -2.22
C GLY A 215 12.53 11.41 -3.61
N GLU A 216 12.34 10.40 -4.45
CA GLU A 216 12.72 10.35 -5.85
C GLU A 216 11.52 10.65 -6.75
N GLU A 217 11.80 11.25 -7.90
CA GLU A 217 10.77 11.56 -8.90
C GLU A 217 10.57 10.35 -9.79
N GLU A 218 9.34 9.84 -9.81
CA GLU A 218 8.91 8.77 -10.70
C GLU A 218 7.79 9.22 -11.63
N PHE A 219 7.56 8.48 -12.70
CA PHE A 219 6.53 8.79 -13.68
C PHE A 219 5.49 7.70 -13.69
N VAL A 220 4.23 8.09 -13.61
CA VAL A 220 3.08 7.20 -13.82
C VAL A 220 2.50 7.48 -15.20
N TYR A 221 2.48 6.46 -16.03
CA TYR A 221 1.84 6.47 -17.33
C TYR A 221 0.46 5.82 -17.23
N THR A 222 -0.58 6.54 -17.60
CA THR A 222 -1.95 6.00 -17.68
C THR A 222 -2.33 5.83 -19.14
N ASP A 223 -2.67 4.63 -19.50
CA ASP A 223 -3.05 4.31 -20.88
C ASP A 223 -4.53 4.58 -21.19
N GLY A 224 -4.97 4.18 -22.41
CA GLY A 224 -6.29 4.53 -22.91
C GLY A 224 -7.46 3.89 -22.18
N ASP A 225 -7.31 2.80 -21.47
CA ASP A 225 -8.39 2.18 -20.69
C ASP A 225 -8.36 2.59 -19.19
N GLY A 226 -7.36 3.35 -18.80
CA GLY A 226 -7.15 3.81 -17.42
C GLY A 226 -6.15 2.96 -16.63
N THR A 227 -5.50 1.96 -17.24
CA THR A 227 -4.43 1.18 -16.59
C THR A 227 -3.24 2.09 -16.28
N GLU A 228 -2.76 2.03 -15.06
CA GLU A 228 -1.61 2.79 -14.58
C GLU A 228 -0.35 1.92 -14.58
N HIS A 229 0.73 2.46 -15.14
CA HIS A 229 2.06 1.85 -15.22
C HIS A 229 3.06 2.74 -14.46
N PHE A 230 3.85 2.13 -13.57
CA PHE A 230 4.84 2.77 -12.69
C PHE A 230 6.26 2.48 -13.13
#